data_c31a5a7134241409af7d986612c90a58
#
_entry.id   c31a5a7134241409af7d986612c90a58
#
_cell.length_a   1.000
_cell.length_b   1.000
_cell.length_c   1.000
_cell.angle_alpha   90.00
_cell.angle_beta   90.00
_cell.angle_gamma   90.00
#
_symmetry.space_group_name_H-M   'P 1'
#
loop_
_entity.id
_entity.type
_entity.pdbx_description
1 polymer ?
#
loop_
_entity_poly.entity_id
_entity_poly.type
_entity_poly.pdbx_seq_one_letter_code
_entity_poly.pdbx_strand_id
1 'polypeptide(L)'
;FYEEAQALPGVKRVAGMVKQDIELVTGVSPAGITSGQGSGCAVLYGTIGHSPMLDALEAAGKLDLNAIRGKWECYSFQVIETPLAGIGTALVIAGNDKRGTIYGLFHLSELIGVSPLVNWNHVLPRHQDTVVLDDRVNMVSRVPSVKYRGFFINDEWTAFGNWAKTHFGSMNAA
;
A
#
# COMPACT_ATOMS: atom_id res chain seq x y z
N PHE A 1 6.43 -7.46 5.01
CA PHE A 1 5.77 -7.37 3.70
C PHE A 1 6.12 -8.59 2.86
N TYR A 2 5.10 -9.23 2.29
CA TYR A 2 5.30 -10.35 1.39
C TYR A 2 5.55 -9.84 -0.04
N GLU A 3 6.72 -10.13 -0.58
CA GLU A 3 7.19 -9.56 -1.84
C GLU A 3 7.17 -10.65 -2.94
N GLU A 4 6.26 -10.53 -3.90
CA GLU A 4 6.20 -11.42 -5.06
C GLU A 4 7.12 -10.94 -6.19
N ALA A 5 7.84 -11.87 -6.81
CA ALA A 5 8.71 -11.57 -7.95
C ALA A 5 7.94 -10.97 -9.13
N GLN A 6 6.70 -11.43 -9.37
CA GLN A 6 5.82 -10.99 -10.46
C GLN A 6 5.06 -9.71 -10.17
N ALA A 7 5.11 -9.17 -8.94
CA ALA A 7 4.42 -7.93 -8.61
C ALA A 7 4.84 -6.79 -9.54
N LEU A 8 3.87 -6.00 -9.96
CA LEU A 8 4.09 -4.89 -10.90
C LEU A 8 5.11 -3.87 -10.34
N PRO A 9 6.05 -3.36 -11.16
CA PRO A 9 7.12 -2.48 -10.68
C PRO A 9 6.63 -1.27 -9.87
N GLY A 10 5.54 -0.61 -10.32
CA GLY A 10 4.95 0.51 -9.60
C GLY A 10 4.38 0.11 -8.23
N VAL A 11 3.84 -1.09 -8.10
CA VAL A 11 3.33 -1.61 -6.83
C VAL A 11 4.48 -1.89 -5.87
N LYS A 12 5.58 -2.52 -6.34
CA LYS A 12 6.80 -2.74 -5.54
C LYS A 12 7.38 -1.42 -5.02
N ARG A 13 7.45 -0.40 -5.89
CA ARG A 13 7.94 0.93 -5.48
C ARG A 13 7.10 1.52 -4.36
N VAL A 14 5.78 1.48 -4.48
CA VAL A 14 4.87 2.01 -3.46
C VAL A 14 4.92 1.19 -2.18
N ALA A 15 5.02 -0.14 -2.26
CA ALA A 15 5.23 -0.97 -1.06
C ALA A 15 6.50 -0.57 -0.30
N GLY A 16 7.58 -0.22 -1.01
CA GLY A 16 8.79 0.34 -0.40
C GLY A 16 8.54 1.67 0.32
N MET A 17 7.73 2.57 -0.26
CA MET A 17 7.34 3.84 0.38
C MET A 17 6.51 3.59 1.65
N VAL A 18 5.55 2.67 1.60
CA VAL A 18 4.72 2.32 2.77
C VAL A 18 5.55 1.68 3.89
N LYS A 19 6.59 0.90 3.56
CA LYS A 19 7.55 0.41 4.56
C LYS A 19 8.28 1.57 5.26
N GLN A 20 8.68 2.61 4.51
CA GLN A 20 9.26 3.83 5.08
C GLN A 20 8.27 4.59 5.97
N ASP A 21 7.00 4.65 5.57
CA ASP A 21 5.94 5.25 6.39
C ASP A 21 5.75 4.51 7.72
N ILE A 22 5.78 3.17 7.68
CA ILE A 22 5.71 2.37 8.92
C ILE A 22 6.94 2.63 9.80
N GLU A 23 8.12 2.69 9.21
CA GLU A 23 9.36 3.03 9.94
C GLU A 23 9.28 4.44 10.54
N LEU A 24 8.73 5.41 9.80
CA LEU A 24 8.52 6.77 10.31
C LEU A 24 7.59 6.81 11.52
N VAL A 25 6.55 5.95 11.53
CA VAL A 25 5.58 5.87 12.64
C VAL A 25 6.12 5.08 13.83
N THR A 26 6.83 3.97 13.57
CA THR A 26 7.17 3.00 14.63
C THR A 26 8.65 3.00 15.03
N GLY A 27 9.50 3.64 14.23
CA GLY A 27 10.95 3.54 14.38
C GLY A 27 11.54 2.19 13.92
N VAL A 28 10.71 1.28 13.37
CA VAL A 28 11.14 -0.06 12.96
C VAL A 28 10.82 -0.29 11.48
N SER A 29 11.83 -0.62 10.69
CA SER A 29 11.64 -0.92 9.27
C SER A 29 11.08 -2.33 9.08
N PRO A 30 9.93 -2.50 8.40
CA PRO A 30 9.36 -3.82 8.15
C PRO A 30 10.24 -4.65 7.22
N ALA A 31 10.47 -5.90 7.58
CA ALA A 31 11.20 -6.83 6.72
C ALA A 31 10.42 -7.18 5.44
N GLY A 32 11.15 -7.39 4.33
CA GLY A 32 10.62 -8.06 3.16
C GLY A 32 10.76 -9.57 3.32
N ILE A 33 9.71 -10.32 2.98
CA ILE A 33 9.72 -11.78 2.94
C ILE A 33 9.23 -12.28 1.58
N THR A 34 9.84 -13.35 1.06
CA THR A 34 9.49 -13.94 -0.24
C THR A 34 8.90 -15.34 -0.12
N SER A 35 8.92 -15.89 1.08
CA SER A 35 8.38 -17.22 1.42
C SER A 35 7.86 -17.21 2.85
N GLY A 36 7.06 -18.21 3.23
CA GLY A 36 6.38 -18.30 4.53
C GLY A 36 7.28 -18.45 5.76
N GLN A 37 8.50 -17.94 5.74
CA GLN A 37 9.39 -17.87 6.91
C GLN A 37 9.13 -16.62 7.75
N GLY A 38 7.94 -16.06 7.68
CA GLY A 38 7.53 -14.92 8.49
C GLY A 38 6.97 -15.41 9.82
N SER A 39 7.38 -14.77 10.89
CA SER A 39 6.80 -14.94 12.20
C SER A 39 5.60 -14.00 12.39
N GLY A 40 4.52 -14.49 12.97
CA GLY A 40 3.46 -13.65 13.51
C GLY A 40 2.62 -12.91 12.45
N CYS A 41 2.86 -11.62 12.25
CA CYS A 41 2.02 -10.76 11.41
C CYS A 41 2.71 -10.34 10.10
N ALA A 42 1.94 -10.24 9.01
CA ALA A 42 2.44 -9.79 7.71
C ALA A 42 1.46 -8.86 6.99
N VAL A 43 1.99 -8.09 6.05
CA VAL A 43 1.20 -7.42 5.01
C VAL A 43 1.44 -8.15 3.70
N LEU A 44 0.38 -8.69 3.13
CA LEU A 44 0.36 -9.31 1.81
C LEU A 44 -0.31 -8.33 0.85
N TYR A 45 0.24 -8.12 -0.33
CA TYR A 45 -0.34 -7.21 -1.30
C TYR A 45 -0.20 -7.75 -2.72
N GLY A 46 -1.20 -7.50 -3.55
CA GLY A 46 -1.18 -7.97 -4.93
C GLY A 46 -2.23 -7.33 -5.81
N THR A 47 -2.05 -7.54 -7.11
CA THR A 47 -3.00 -7.12 -8.14
C THR A 47 -3.63 -8.34 -8.77
N ILE A 48 -4.95 -8.38 -8.90
CA ILE A 48 -5.67 -9.47 -9.57
C ILE A 48 -5.07 -9.72 -10.96
N GLY A 49 -4.79 -10.98 -11.29
CA GLY A 49 -4.15 -11.39 -12.53
C GLY A 49 -2.62 -11.18 -12.59
N HIS A 50 -2.01 -10.66 -11.52
CA HIS A 50 -0.57 -10.42 -11.41
C HIS A 50 0.01 -10.88 -10.05
N SER A 51 -0.72 -11.70 -9.30
CA SER A 51 -0.33 -12.16 -7.97
C SER A 51 -0.74 -13.62 -7.76
N PRO A 52 0.16 -14.59 -8.02
CA PRO A 52 -0.07 -16.00 -7.71
C PRO A 52 -0.49 -16.25 -6.25
N MET A 53 -0.01 -15.42 -5.33
CA MET A 53 -0.40 -15.51 -3.93
C MET A 53 -1.89 -15.20 -3.73
N LEU A 54 -2.41 -14.14 -4.35
CA LEU A 54 -3.84 -13.84 -4.28
C LEU A 54 -4.68 -14.95 -4.92
N ASP A 55 -4.25 -15.47 -6.07
CA ASP A 55 -4.94 -16.56 -6.76
C ASP A 55 -4.98 -17.84 -5.89
N ALA A 56 -3.89 -18.15 -5.19
CA ALA A 56 -3.84 -19.29 -4.28
C ALA A 56 -4.74 -19.10 -3.04
N LEU A 57 -4.79 -17.89 -2.47
CA LEU A 57 -5.67 -17.59 -1.33
C LEU A 57 -7.14 -17.65 -1.73
N GLU A 58 -7.50 -17.13 -2.90
CA GLU A 58 -8.87 -17.20 -3.43
C GLU A 58 -9.27 -18.64 -3.71
N ALA A 59 -8.41 -19.42 -4.38
CA ALA A 59 -8.66 -20.84 -4.66
C ALA A 59 -8.82 -21.69 -3.38
N ALA A 60 -8.12 -21.32 -2.31
CA ALA A 60 -8.26 -21.94 -0.99
C ALA A 60 -9.50 -21.49 -0.21
N GLY A 61 -10.31 -20.58 -0.76
CA GLY A 61 -11.48 -20.01 -0.09
C GLY A 61 -11.16 -19.10 1.10
N LYS A 62 -9.91 -18.65 1.22
CA LYS A 62 -9.46 -17.78 2.31
C LYS A 62 -9.61 -16.28 2.00
N LEU A 63 -9.72 -15.92 0.72
CA LEU A 63 -9.81 -14.54 0.24
C LEU A 63 -11.00 -14.39 -0.70
N ASP A 64 -11.82 -13.36 -0.49
CA ASP A 64 -12.90 -13.00 -1.40
C ASP A 64 -12.54 -11.74 -2.20
N LEU A 65 -12.42 -11.88 -3.52
CA LEU A 65 -12.13 -10.80 -4.45
C LEU A 65 -13.34 -10.35 -5.29
N ASN A 66 -14.51 -10.99 -5.11
CA ASN A 66 -15.70 -10.72 -5.93
C ASN A 66 -16.15 -9.25 -5.85
N ALA A 67 -16.03 -8.66 -4.69
CA ALA A 67 -16.46 -7.28 -4.46
C ALA A 67 -15.66 -6.24 -5.26
N ILE A 68 -14.41 -6.53 -5.65
CA ILE A 68 -13.54 -5.62 -6.41
C ILE A 68 -13.32 -6.04 -7.86
N ARG A 69 -13.56 -7.31 -8.18
CA ARG A 69 -13.28 -7.87 -9.51
C ARG A 69 -14.03 -7.12 -10.61
N GLY A 70 -13.29 -6.70 -11.64
CA GLY A 70 -13.83 -5.93 -12.77
C GLY A 70 -14.14 -4.45 -12.46
N LYS A 71 -13.86 -3.98 -11.24
CA LYS A 71 -14.06 -2.59 -10.83
C LYS A 71 -12.75 -1.83 -10.87
N TRP A 72 -12.63 -0.88 -11.77
CA TRP A 72 -11.41 -0.10 -11.96
C TRP A 72 -11.00 0.68 -10.70
N GLU A 73 -9.71 0.68 -10.42
CA GLU A 73 -9.07 1.36 -9.29
C GLU A 73 -9.64 0.98 -7.90
N CYS A 74 -10.33 -0.17 -7.80
CA CYS A 74 -10.81 -0.68 -6.53
C CYS A 74 -9.79 -1.59 -5.86
N TYR A 75 -9.88 -1.62 -4.53
CA TYR A 75 -9.10 -2.49 -3.67
C TYR A 75 -9.93 -2.97 -2.48
N SER A 76 -9.47 -4.02 -1.84
CA SER A 76 -10.01 -4.52 -0.57
C SER A 76 -8.90 -4.76 0.45
N PHE A 77 -9.27 -4.63 1.72
CA PHE A 77 -8.51 -5.08 2.87
C PHE A 77 -9.22 -6.25 3.50
N GLN A 78 -8.50 -7.34 3.74
CA GLN A 78 -9.01 -8.49 4.47
C GLN A 78 -7.92 -9.00 5.43
N VAL A 79 -8.24 -9.06 6.71
CA VAL A 79 -7.39 -9.71 7.71
C VAL A 79 -7.67 -11.20 7.68
N ILE A 80 -6.64 -12.00 7.48
CA ILE A 80 -6.74 -13.45 7.31
C ILE A 80 -5.82 -14.14 8.30
N GLU A 81 -6.37 -15.07 9.06
CA GLU A 81 -5.58 -15.95 9.91
C GLU A 81 -4.96 -17.07 9.09
N THR A 82 -3.70 -17.37 9.39
CA THR A 82 -2.91 -18.43 8.71
C THR A 82 -3.04 -18.40 7.18
N PRO A 83 -2.77 -17.23 6.53
CA PRO A 83 -2.95 -17.11 5.08
C PRO A 83 -1.98 -18.03 4.32
N LEU A 84 -0.72 -18.06 4.75
CA LEU A 84 0.35 -18.86 4.18
C LEU A 84 1.10 -19.59 5.29
N ALA A 85 1.79 -20.67 4.94
CA ALA A 85 2.64 -21.41 5.89
C ALA A 85 3.68 -20.47 6.53
N GLY A 86 3.77 -20.48 7.85
CA GLY A 86 4.69 -19.65 8.63
C GLY A 86 4.22 -18.22 8.89
N ILE A 87 3.02 -17.83 8.46
CA ILE A 87 2.41 -16.52 8.77
C ILE A 87 1.15 -16.77 9.63
N GLY A 88 1.14 -16.23 10.85
CA GLY A 88 0.02 -16.38 11.78
C GLY A 88 -1.20 -15.57 11.33
N THR A 89 -1.01 -14.27 11.11
CA THR A 89 -2.09 -13.36 10.66
C THR A 89 -1.54 -12.41 9.60
N ALA A 90 -2.33 -12.07 8.61
CA ALA A 90 -1.94 -11.05 7.66
C ALA A 90 -3.08 -10.11 7.28
N LEU A 91 -2.72 -8.85 7.07
CA LEU A 91 -3.53 -7.93 6.28
C LEU A 91 -3.26 -8.20 4.81
N VAL A 92 -4.29 -8.61 4.07
CA VAL A 92 -4.23 -8.77 2.61
C VAL A 92 -4.80 -7.54 1.94
N ILE A 93 -3.98 -6.87 1.12
CA ILE A 93 -4.34 -5.72 0.29
C ILE A 93 -4.42 -6.20 -1.15
N ALA A 94 -5.63 -6.35 -1.65
CA ALA A 94 -5.86 -6.79 -3.03
C ALA A 94 -6.42 -5.64 -3.87
N GLY A 95 -5.80 -5.37 -5.03
CA GLY A 95 -6.32 -4.41 -6.00
C GLY A 95 -6.85 -5.10 -7.25
N ASN A 96 -7.96 -4.59 -7.81
CA ASN A 96 -8.45 -5.09 -9.10
C ASN A 96 -7.47 -4.81 -10.25
N ASP A 97 -6.76 -3.69 -10.14
CA ASP A 97 -5.73 -3.27 -11.10
C ASP A 97 -4.54 -2.64 -10.36
N LYS A 98 -3.51 -2.27 -11.11
CA LYS A 98 -2.29 -1.65 -10.57
C LYS A 98 -2.59 -0.46 -9.66
N ARG A 99 -3.50 0.43 -10.08
CA ARG A 99 -3.82 1.65 -9.32
C ARG A 99 -4.63 1.33 -8.08
N GLY A 100 -5.56 0.38 -8.16
CA GLY A 100 -6.27 -0.12 -6.98
C GLY A 100 -5.32 -0.63 -5.92
N THR A 101 -4.33 -1.47 -6.29
CA THR A 101 -3.32 -1.96 -5.34
C THR A 101 -2.50 -0.80 -4.74
N ILE A 102 -2.08 0.16 -5.55
CA ILE A 102 -1.34 1.34 -5.09
C ILE A 102 -2.17 2.17 -4.10
N TYR A 103 -3.45 2.38 -4.40
CA TYR A 103 -4.34 3.13 -3.49
C TYR A 103 -4.58 2.39 -2.18
N GLY A 104 -4.72 1.06 -2.22
CA GLY A 104 -4.79 0.25 -1.01
C GLY A 104 -3.52 0.38 -0.16
N LEU A 105 -2.35 0.31 -0.77
CA LEU A 105 -1.08 0.48 -0.06
C LEU A 105 -0.99 1.87 0.60
N PHE A 106 -1.29 2.95 -0.08
CA PHE A 106 -1.29 4.29 0.52
C PHE A 106 -2.40 4.48 1.57
N HIS A 107 -3.54 3.80 1.42
CA HIS A 107 -4.57 3.83 2.46
C HIS A 107 -4.06 3.18 3.76
N LEU A 108 -3.20 2.15 3.69
CA LEU A 108 -2.52 1.64 4.87
C LEU A 108 -1.67 2.73 5.54
N SER A 109 -0.93 3.54 4.78
CA SER A 109 -0.18 4.68 5.32
C SER A 109 -1.10 5.68 6.04
N GLU A 110 -2.26 6.00 5.47
CA GLU A 110 -3.25 6.88 6.13
C GLU A 110 -3.78 6.26 7.43
N LEU A 111 -4.10 4.97 7.44
CA LEU A 111 -4.61 4.27 8.64
C LEU A 111 -3.62 4.28 9.80
N ILE A 112 -2.34 4.22 9.52
CA ILE A 112 -1.29 4.31 10.56
C ILE A 112 -0.93 5.76 10.93
N GLY A 113 -1.61 6.75 10.34
CA GLY A 113 -1.50 8.16 10.70
C GLY A 113 -0.52 8.98 9.85
N VAL A 114 -0.04 8.46 8.72
CA VAL A 114 0.80 9.24 7.80
C VAL A 114 -0.08 10.06 6.87
N SER A 115 0.07 11.38 6.92
CA SER A 115 -0.65 12.28 6.02
C SER A 115 -0.11 12.17 4.59
N PRO A 116 -0.95 12.15 3.55
CA PRO A 116 -0.49 12.26 2.17
C PRO A 116 0.27 13.57 1.87
N LEU A 117 0.16 14.54 2.77
CA LEU A 117 0.87 15.83 2.70
C LEU A 117 2.13 15.88 3.58
N VAL A 118 2.60 14.75 4.11
CA VAL A 118 3.76 14.69 5.03
C VAL A 118 5.00 15.40 4.46
N ASN A 119 5.28 15.23 3.19
CA ASN A 119 6.43 15.86 2.52
C ASN A 119 6.21 17.34 2.18
N TRP A 120 4.97 17.83 2.20
CA TRP A 120 4.62 19.20 1.84
C TRP A 120 4.54 20.13 3.04
N ASN A 121 3.93 19.64 4.13
CA ASN A 121 3.60 20.42 5.30
C ASN A 121 4.52 20.16 6.49
N HIS A 122 5.50 19.27 6.35
CA HIS A 122 6.36 18.81 7.45
C HIS A 122 5.57 18.31 8.67
N VAL A 123 4.38 17.75 8.43
CA VAL A 123 3.55 17.17 9.49
C VAL A 123 3.99 15.74 9.72
N LEU A 124 4.79 15.52 10.74
CA LEU A 124 5.23 14.18 11.12
C LEU A 124 4.08 13.42 11.78
N PRO A 125 3.93 12.12 11.49
CA PRO A 125 2.97 11.28 12.16
C PRO A 125 3.34 11.12 13.64
N ARG A 126 2.33 10.84 14.46
CA ARG A 126 2.55 10.52 15.87
C ARG A 126 3.26 9.16 15.97
N HIS A 127 4.31 9.08 16.77
CA HIS A 127 4.97 7.82 17.06
C HIS A 127 4.02 6.82 17.74
N GLN A 128 4.09 5.57 17.32
CA GLN A 128 3.32 4.45 17.86
C GLN A 128 4.28 3.28 18.12
N ASP A 129 4.31 2.79 19.34
CA ASP A 129 5.14 1.61 19.71
C ASP A 129 4.64 0.34 19.01
N THR A 130 3.35 0.29 18.66
CA THR A 130 2.72 -0.85 18.01
C THR A 130 1.62 -0.38 17.06
N VAL A 131 1.62 -0.93 15.86
CA VAL A 131 0.51 -0.81 14.91
C VAL A 131 -0.34 -2.07 14.98
N VAL A 132 -1.60 -1.93 15.35
CA VAL A 132 -2.55 -3.06 15.43
C VAL A 132 -3.53 -2.95 14.28
N LEU A 133 -3.55 -3.98 13.43
CA LEU A 133 -4.49 -4.12 12.32
C LEU A 133 -5.30 -5.41 12.56
N ASP A 134 -6.53 -5.26 12.96
CA ASP A 134 -7.49 -6.36 13.18
C ASP A 134 -8.62 -6.31 12.12
N ASP A 135 -9.63 -7.16 12.28
CA ASP A 135 -10.75 -7.29 11.33
C ASP A 135 -11.57 -6.00 11.14
N ARG A 136 -11.44 -5.01 12.01
CA ARG A 136 -12.06 -3.69 11.87
C ARG A 136 -11.55 -2.91 10.68
N VAL A 137 -10.38 -3.25 10.15
CA VAL A 137 -9.84 -2.65 8.92
C VAL A 137 -10.36 -3.32 7.65
N ASN A 138 -11.11 -4.43 7.77
CA ASN A 138 -11.69 -5.11 6.62
C ASN A 138 -12.62 -4.16 5.86
N MET A 139 -12.35 -3.99 4.59
CA MET A 139 -13.11 -3.04 3.76
C MET A 139 -13.01 -3.33 2.28
N VAL A 140 -13.93 -2.77 1.54
CA VAL A 140 -13.89 -2.67 0.08
C VAL A 140 -13.99 -1.20 -0.31
N SER A 141 -13.06 -0.73 -1.13
CA SER A 141 -13.10 0.65 -1.61
C SER A 141 -14.27 0.89 -2.57
N ARG A 142 -14.70 2.16 -2.67
CA ARG A 142 -15.66 2.55 -3.70
C ARG A 142 -14.98 2.69 -5.05
N VAL A 143 -15.73 2.44 -6.12
CA VAL A 143 -15.30 2.83 -7.48
C VAL A 143 -15.18 4.35 -7.53
N PRO A 144 -14.08 4.92 -8.01
CA PRO A 144 -13.98 6.37 -8.20
C PRO A 144 -15.07 6.88 -9.14
N SER A 145 -15.72 7.98 -8.75
CA SER A 145 -16.83 8.56 -9.55
C SER A 145 -16.38 9.20 -10.85
N VAL A 146 -15.09 9.58 -10.95
CA VAL A 146 -14.50 10.16 -12.18
C VAL A 146 -13.21 9.45 -12.55
N LYS A 147 -13.02 9.20 -13.83
CA LYS A 147 -11.88 8.44 -14.37
C LYS A 147 -10.59 9.25 -14.33
N TYR A 148 -10.64 10.50 -14.70
CA TYR A 148 -9.46 11.36 -14.76
C TYR A 148 -9.45 12.30 -13.57
N ARG A 149 -8.40 12.15 -12.74
CA ARG A 149 -8.15 12.92 -11.53
C ARG A 149 -6.70 13.31 -11.53
N GLY A 150 -6.38 14.48 -11.03
CA GLY A 150 -5.01 14.95 -10.96
C GLY A 150 -4.91 16.32 -10.30
N PHE A 151 -3.69 16.73 -10.08
CA PHE A 151 -3.36 18.07 -9.63
C PHE A 151 -2.83 18.85 -10.82
N PHE A 152 -3.20 20.11 -10.91
CA PHE A 152 -2.50 21.07 -11.75
C PHE A 152 -1.39 21.70 -10.88
N ILE A 153 -0.14 21.51 -11.30
CA ILE A 153 1.01 22.07 -10.62
C ILE A 153 1.51 23.25 -11.45
N ASN A 154 1.45 24.44 -10.88
CA ASN A 154 2.02 25.61 -11.51
C ASN A 154 3.54 25.63 -11.22
N ASP A 155 4.32 25.50 -12.29
CA ASP A 155 5.77 25.43 -12.22
C ASP A 155 6.42 26.79 -12.50
N GLU A 156 5.94 27.83 -11.85
CA GLU A 156 6.54 29.14 -11.93
C GLU A 156 7.74 29.28 -10.98
N TRP A 157 8.60 30.23 -11.31
CA TRP A 157 9.90 30.50 -10.68
C TRP A 157 9.89 30.48 -9.12
N THR A 158 8.85 30.89 -8.48
CA THR A 158 8.79 30.95 -7.01
C THR A 158 7.99 29.81 -6.36
N ALA A 159 7.47 28.86 -7.16
CA ALA A 159 6.57 27.81 -6.68
C ALA A 159 7.25 26.43 -6.64
N PHE A 160 6.67 25.46 -7.35
CA PHE A 160 7.04 24.06 -7.29
C PHE A 160 8.51 23.79 -7.74
N GLY A 161 9.01 24.51 -8.73
CA GLY A 161 10.37 24.31 -9.23
C GLY A 161 11.46 24.49 -8.17
N ASN A 162 11.35 25.51 -7.33
CA ASN A 162 12.28 25.72 -6.22
C ASN A 162 12.16 24.65 -5.14
N TRP A 163 10.95 24.26 -4.79
CA TRP A 163 10.71 23.20 -3.83
C TRP A 163 11.28 21.87 -4.32
N ALA A 164 10.99 21.47 -5.57
CA ALA A 164 11.48 20.23 -6.16
C ALA A 164 13.03 20.22 -6.27
N LYS A 165 13.62 21.34 -6.67
CA LYS A 165 15.07 21.48 -6.74
C LYS A 165 15.74 21.32 -5.37
N THR A 166 15.15 21.88 -4.35
CA THR A 166 15.68 21.81 -2.97
C THR A 166 15.57 20.39 -2.40
N HIS A 167 14.47 19.69 -2.67
CA HIS A 167 14.18 18.37 -2.06
C HIS A 167 14.73 17.20 -2.90
N PHE A 168 14.77 17.33 -4.22
CA PHE A 168 15.08 16.23 -5.15
C PHE A 168 16.26 16.56 -6.11
N GLY A 169 16.79 17.76 -6.04
CA GLY A 169 17.88 18.21 -6.92
C GLY A 169 17.44 18.70 -8.29
N SER A 170 16.27 18.30 -8.77
CA SER A 170 15.65 18.79 -9.99
C SER A 170 14.15 18.52 -10.01
N MET A 171 13.43 19.21 -10.90
CA MET A 171 12.00 18.93 -11.16
C MET A 171 11.76 17.57 -11.80
N ASN A 172 12.72 17.10 -12.61
CA ASN A 172 12.61 15.83 -13.32
C ASN A 172 12.83 14.60 -12.42
N ALA A 173 13.27 14.82 -11.18
CA ALA A 173 13.50 13.76 -10.21
C ALA A 173 12.31 13.55 -9.25
N ALA A 174 11.32 14.43 -9.29
CA ALA A 174 10.13 14.40 -8.45
C ALA A 174 9.03 13.50 -9.01
#